data_77e95757142f2b90bdd2f6ae7594f3b4
#
_entry.id   77e95757142f2b90bdd2f6ae7594f3b4
#
_cell.length_a   1.000
_cell.length_b   1.000
_cell.length_c   1.000
_cell.angle_alpha   90.00
_cell.angle_beta   90.00
_cell.angle_gamma   90.00
#
_symmetry.space_group_name_H-M   'P 1'
#
loop_
_entity.id
_entity.type
_entity.pdbx_description
1 polymer ?
#
loop_
_entity_poly.entity_id
_entity_poly.type
_entity_poly.pdbx_seq_one_letter_code
_entity_poly.pdbx_strand_id
1 'polypeptide(L)'
;MHTWSGYSAQKNHANALARHAYILSLDADEALSPELTASIRTAEQAGWHGAYGFNRLTNYCGRWVRHGGWYPDVKIRIFPKASARWTGDHVHETLELDPGTRVNHLAGDLLHWSYHSLSDHAERIERYSTLHARKMLAEGKRAGWVKRRLSPLFKFVQGYVFQMGLLDGSAGFHIARYSARAVALKYAKLHQLLAEHKA
;
A
#
# COMPACT_ATOMS: atom_id res chain seq x y z
N MET A 1 -0.62 28.79 -9.11
CA MET A 1 -0.24 27.79 -8.07
C MET A 1 -1.51 27.12 -7.57
N HIS A 2 -1.55 25.78 -7.50
CA HIS A 2 -2.68 25.07 -6.91
C HIS A 2 -2.44 24.85 -5.42
N THR A 3 -3.42 25.22 -4.59
CA THR A 3 -3.30 25.05 -3.13
C THR A 3 -3.40 23.57 -2.79
N TRP A 4 -2.50 23.09 -1.93
CA TRP A 4 -2.54 21.71 -1.45
C TRP A 4 -3.82 21.43 -0.65
N SER A 5 -4.62 20.47 -1.12
CA SER A 5 -5.90 20.07 -0.51
C SER A 5 -6.01 18.55 -0.25
N GLY A 6 -4.86 17.88 -0.18
CA GLY A 6 -4.76 16.43 0.05
C GLY A 6 -4.36 15.64 -1.20
N TYR A 7 -3.91 14.40 -0.99
CA TYR A 7 -3.38 13.56 -2.08
C TYR A 7 -4.41 13.26 -3.17
N SER A 8 -5.62 12.87 -2.79
CA SER A 8 -6.71 12.58 -3.76
C SER A 8 -7.06 13.79 -4.61
N ALA A 9 -7.18 14.97 -3.99
CA ALA A 9 -7.47 16.21 -4.70
C ALA A 9 -6.33 16.58 -5.65
N GLN A 10 -5.07 16.42 -5.23
CA GLN A 10 -3.90 16.71 -6.06
C GLN A 10 -3.79 15.76 -7.25
N LYS A 11 -4.03 14.44 -7.04
CA LYS A 11 -4.06 13.47 -8.14
C LYS A 11 -5.21 13.75 -9.12
N ASN A 12 -6.41 14.10 -8.62
CA ASN A 12 -7.54 14.49 -9.47
C ASN A 12 -7.26 15.78 -10.26
N HIS A 13 -6.61 16.75 -9.64
CA HIS A 13 -6.20 17.98 -10.34
C HIS A 13 -5.20 17.67 -11.46
N ALA A 14 -4.19 16.84 -11.22
CA ALA A 14 -3.25 16.40 -12.24
C ALA A 14 -3.97 15.65 -13.38
N ASN A 15 -4.89 14.75 -13.06
CA ASN A 15 -5.70 14.03 -14.04
C ASN A 15 -6.54 15.00 -14.90
N ALA A 16 -7.12 16.04 -14.29
CA ALA A 16 -7.92 17.03 -15.03
C ALA A 16 -7.09 17.79 -16.07
N LEU A 17 -5.82 18.06 -15.79
CA LEU A 17 -4.89 18.74 -16.69
C LEU A 17 -4.35 17.85 -17.82
N ALA A 18 -4.46 16.52 -17.70
CA ALA A 18 -3.99 15.60 -18.72
C ALA A 18 -4.76 15.76 -20.04
N ARG A 19 -4.04 15.71 -21.16
CA ARG A 19 -4.60 15.97 -22.51
C ARG A 19 -5.24 14.73 -23.13
N HIS A 20 -4.80 13.53 -22.75
CA HIS A 20 -5.26 12.27 -23.33
C HIS A 20 -6.44 11.67 -22.58
N ALA A 21 -7.17 10.79 -23.24
CA ALA A 21 -8.33 10.10 -22.69
C ALA A 21 -7.94 9.05 -21.61
N TYR A 22 -6.72 8.54 -21.66
CA TYR A 22 -6.18 7.60 -20.69
C TYR A 22 -5.07 8.22 -19.85
N ILE A 23 -5.05 7.85 -18.57
CA ILE A 23 -4.05 8.28 -17.59
C ILE A 23 -3.21 7.07 -17.19
N LEU A 24 -1.89 7.22 -17.20
CA LEU A 24 -0.97 6.38 -16.46
C LEU A 24 -0.54 7.17 -15.20
N SER A 25 -1.03 6.75 -14.04
CA SER A 25 -0.73 7.40 -12.75
C SER A 25 0.40 6.67 -12.04
N LEU A 26 1.56 7.32 -11.93
CA LEU A 26 2.73 6.80 -11.21
C LEU A 26 3.07 7.72 -10.04
N ASP A 27 3.54 7.12 -8.95
CA ASP A 27 4.11 7.85 -7.82
C ASP A 27 5.61 8.11 -8.10
N ALA A 28 6.21 9.11 -7.46
CA ALA A 28 7.59 9.54 -7.73
C ALA A 28 8.66 8.48 -7.40
N ASP A 29 8.29 7.49 -6.58
CA ASP A 29 9.12 6.36 -6.17
C ASP A 29 8.75 5.05 -6.91
N GLU A 30 8.05 5.17 -8.06
CA GLU A 30 7.65 4.04 -8.90
C GLU A 30 8.30 4.14 -10.31
N ALA A 31 8.61 2.99 -10.91
CA ALA A 31 9.05 2.87 -12.30
C ALA A 31 8.50 1.59 -12.96
N LEU A 32 8.32 1.64 -14.27
CA LEU A 32 7.89 0.47 -15.05
C LEU A 32 9.07 -0.48 -15.28
N SER A 33 8.87 -1.79 -15.07
CA SER A 33 9.84 -2.77 -15.55
C SER A 33 9.86 -2.81 -17.09
N PRO A 34 10.93 -3.31 -17.72
CA PRO A 34 10.98 -3.48 -19.18
C PRO A 34 9.82 -4.32 -19.72
N GLU A 35 9.46 -5.41 -19.01
CA GLU A 35 8.34 -6.28 -19.35
C GLU A 35 7.00 -5.55 -19.28
N LEU A 36 6.76 -4.80 -18.20
CA LEU A 36 5.53 -4.00 -18.06
C LEU A 36 5.45 -2.92 -19.13
N THR A 37 6.57 -2.27 -19.44
CA THR A 37 6.64 -1.29 -20.53
C THR A 37 6.24 -1.89 -21.87
N ALA A 38 6.71 -3.10 -22.19
CA ALA A 38 6.34 -3.82 -23.41
C ALA A 38 4.84 -4.17 -23.41
N SER A 39 4.32 -4.67 -22.29
CA SER A 39 2.89 -5.00 -22.12
C SER A 39 1.98 -3.78 -22.30
N ILE A 40 2.39 -2.63 -21.77
CA ILE A 40 1.67 -1.36 -21.93
C ILE A 40 1.62 -0.94 -23.40
N ARG A 41 2.75 -0.99 -24.11
CA ARG A 41 2.82 -0.66 -25.55
C ARG A 41 1.95 -1.57 -26.39
N THR A 42 1.94 -2.88 -26.10
CA THR A 42 1.08 -3.84 -26.78
C THR A 42 -0.40 -3.52 -26.55
N ALA A 43 -0.79 -3.21 -25.32
CA ALA A 43 -2.17 -2.82 -24.99
C ALA A 43 -2.57 -1.50 -25.67
N GLU A 44 -1.66 -0.53 -25.76
CA GLU A 44 -1.88 0.71 -26.48
C GLU A 44 -2.12 0.49 -27.96
N GLN A 45 -1.30 -0.33 -28.62
CA GLN A 45 -1.46 -0.67 -30.04
C GLN A 45 -2.74 -1.42 -30.34
N ALA A 46 -3.22 -2.25 -29.41
CA ALA A 46 -4.49 -2.96 -29.52
C ALA A 46 -5.71 -2.07 -29.27
N GLY A 47 -5.50 -0.85 -28.78
CA GLY A 47 -6.53 0.06 -28.32
C GLY A 47 -6.89 -0.17 -26.85
N TRP A 48 -7.06 0.94 -26.12
CA TRP A 48 -7.38 0.91 -24.69
C TRP A 48 -8.83 0.49 -24.44
N HIS A 49 -9.05 -0.51 -23.55
CA HIS A 49 -10.38 -0.95 -23.14
C HIS A 49 -10.47 -1.12 -21.63
N GLY A 50 -11.22 -0.24 -20.95
CA GLY A 50 -11.36 -0.26 -19.48
C GLY A 50 -10.11 0.21 -18.75
N ALA A 51 -9.88 -0.30 -17.56
CA ALA A 51 -8.72 0.03 -16.73
C ALA A 51 -7.71 -1.13 -16.74
N TYR A 52 -6.46 -0.84 -16.34
CA TYR A 52 -5.40 -1.85 -16.30
C TYR A 52 -4.67 -1.79 -14.97
N GLY A 53 -4.56 -2.98 -14.36
CA GLY A 53 -3.79 -3.23 -13.16
C GLY A 53 -2.58 -4.11 -13.46
N PHE A 54 -1.57 -4.01 -12.63
CA PHE A 54 -0.37 -4.83 -12.68
C PHE A 54 0.23 -4.97 -11.30
N ASN A 55 1.12 -5.94 -11.13
CA ASN A 55 1.74 -6.19 -9.84
C ASN A 55 2.74 -5.09 -9.50
N ARG A 56 2.71 -4.64 -8.25
CA ARG A 56 3.72 -3.75 -7.68
C ARG A 56 4.74 -4.59 -6.92
N LEU A 57 5.99 -4.54 -7.35
CA LEU A 57 7.12 -5.20 -6.74
C LEU A 57 7.90 -4.19 -5.88
N THR A 58 7.92 -4.42 -4.59
CA THR A 58 8.53 -3.49 -3.64
C THR A 58 10.01 -3.80 -3.41
N ASN A 59 10.85 -2.75 -3.53
CA ASN A 59 12.22 -2.76 -3.07
C ASN A 59 12.25 -2.39 -1.58
N TYR A 60 12.76 -3.31 -0.76
CA TYR A 60 12.93 -3.13 0.67
C TYR A 60 14.43 -3.10 1.03
N CYS A 61 14.95 -1.92 1.35
CA CYS A 61 16.36 -1.73 1.72
C CYS A 61 17.34 -2.36 0.70
N GLY A 62 17.09 -2.14 -0.60
CA GLY A 62 17.92 -2.65 -1.69
C GLY A 62 17.56 -4.06 -2.20
N ARG A 63 16.56 -4.73 -1.63
CA ARG A 63 16.11 -6.07 -2.07
C ARG A 63 14.68 -6.05 -2.57
N TRP A 64 14.44 -6.69 -3.71
CA TRP A 64 13.11 -6.94 -4.24
C TRP A 64 12.42 -8.06 -3.45
N VAL A 65 11.22 -7.79 -2.94
CA VAL A 65 10.46 -8.68 -2.05
C VAL A 65 9.31 -9.32 -2.81
N ARG A 66 9.29 -10.66 -2.84
CA ARG A 66 8.25 -11.42 -3.57
C ARG A 66 7.35 -12.27 -2.66
N HIS A 67 7.58 -12.26 -1.35
CA HIS A 67 6.86 -13.08 -0.39
C HIS A 67 6.41 -12.25 0.83
N GLY A 68 6.04 -12.91 1.91
CA GLY A 68 5.64 -12.25 3.15
C GLY A 68 4.33 -11.47 3.06
N GLY A 69 3.52 -11.72 2.02
CA GLY A 69 2.26 -11.01 1.76
C GLY A 69 2.44 -9.62 1.14
N TRP A 70 3.63 -9.32 0.62
CA TRP A 70 3.92 -8.06 -0.07
C TRP A 70 3.79 -8.17 -1.59
N TYR A 71 3.75 -9.40 -2.12
CA TYR A 71 3.60 -9.68 -3.53
C TYR A 71 2.73 -10.95 -3.72
N PRO A 72 1.86 -11.02 -4.74
CA PRO A 72 1.51 -9.94 -5.67
C PRO A 72 0.71 -8.81 -4.96
N ASP A 73 0.97 -7.56 -5.34
CA ASP A 73 0.22 -6.38 -4.88
C ASP A 73 -0.30 -5.62 -6.10
N VAL A 74 -1.49 -5.98 -6.56
CA VAL A 74 -2.06 -5.42 -7.79
C VAL A 74 -2.49 -3.95 -7.56
N LYS A 75 -2.01 -3.07 -8.43
CA LYS A 75 -2.38 -1.66 -8.47
C LYS A 75 -2.97 -1.30 -9.83
N ILE A 76 -4.15 -0.68 -9.83
CA ILE A 76 -4.70 -0.07 -11.05
C ILE A 76 -3.99 1.26 -11.24
N ARG A 77 -3.27 1.40 -12.36
CA ARG A 77 -2.49 2.60 -12.67
C ARG A 77 -2.80 3.19 -14.05
N ILE A 78 -3.45 2.40 -14.95
CA ILE A 78 -3.92 2.91 -16.23
C ILE A 78 -5.45 2.86 -16.24
N PHE A 79 -6.09 3.98 -16.57
CA PHE A 79 -7.54 4.10 -16.51
C PHE A 79 -8.07 5.21 -17.44
N PRO A 80 -9.32 5.10 -17.91
CA PRO A 80 -9.97 6.17 -18.63
C PRO A 80 -10.15 7.39 -17.70
N LYS A 81 -9.72 8.56 -18.15
CA LYS A 81 -9.85 9.81 -17.39
C LYS A 81 -11.30 10.10 -16.96
N ALA A 82 -12.25 9.79 -17.83
CA ALA A 82 -13.67 10.07 -17.61
C ALA A 82 -14.36 9.13 -16.62
N SER A 83 -13.79 7.92 -16.40
CA SER A 83 -14.43 6.84 -15.63
C SER A 83 -13.68 6.50 -14.35
N ALA A 84 -12.83 7.39 -13.86
CA ALA A 84 -12.03 7.12 -12.69
C ALA A 84 -11.80 8.38 -11.86
N ARG A 85 -11.84 8.22 -10.53
CA ARG A 85 -11.62 9.31 -9.58
C ARG A 85 -10.84 8.82 -8.36
N TRP A 86 -9.88 9.61 -7.92
CA TRP A 86 -9.23 9.40 -6.64
C TRP A 86 -10.11 9.90 -5.50
N THR A 87 -10.32 9.05 -4.50
CA THR A 87 -11.10 9.33 -3.29
C THR A 87 -10.29 8.97 -2.04
N GLY A 88 -10.82 9.32 -0.87
CA GLY A 88 -10.18 9.06 0.42
C GLY A 88 -9.38 10.24 0.96
N ASP A 89 -9.24 10.24 2.29
CA ASP A 89 -8.57 11.32 3.05
C ASP A 89 -7.13 10.95 3.42
N HIS A 90 -6.25 11.92 3.33
CA HIS A 90 -4.88 12.00 3.84
C HIS A 90 -3.88 10.95 3.35
N VAL A 91 -4.02 9.67 3.68
CA VAL A 91 -3.00 8.63 3.39
C VAL A 91 -3.60 7.32 2.87
N HIS A 92 -4.90 7.32 2.59
CA HIS A 92 -5.63 6.14 2.10
C HIS A 92 -6.40 6.49 0.83
N GLU A 93 -5.69 7.10 -0.13
CA GLU A 93 -6.29 7.35 -1.43
C GLU A 93 -6.59 6.04 -2.16
N THR A 94 -7.78 5.98 -2.68
CA THR A 94 -8.27 4.85 -3.49
C THR A 94 -8.71 5.36 -4.85
N LEU A 95 -8.34 4.65 -5.90
CA LEU A 95 -8.88 4.90 -7.22
C LEU A 95 -10.23 4.19 -7.33
N GLU A 96 -11.30 4.97 -7.44
CA GLU A 96 -12.64 4.46 -7.73
C GLU A 96 -12.86 4.51 -9.24
N LEU A 97 -13.39 3.42 -9.78
CA LEU A 97 -13.80 3.29 -11.17
C LEU A 97 -15.32 3.31 -11.25
N ASP A 98 -15.85 3.83 -12.34
CA ASP A 98 -17.28 3.77 -12.62
C ASP A 98 -17.77 2.31 -12.64
N PRO A 99 -19.00 2.02 -12.18
CA PRO A 99 -19.59 0.70 -12.21
C PRO A 99 -19.53 0.08 -13.61
N GLY A 100 -19.10 -1.19 -13.69
CA GLY A 100 -18.97 -1.90 -14.95
C GLY A 100 -17.66 -1.65 -15.72
N THR A 101 -16.77 -0.79 -15.24
CA THR A 101 -15.44 -0.61 -15.84
C THR A 101 -14.64 -1.91 -15.70
N ARG A 102 -14.32 -2.55 -16.84
CA ARG A 102 -13.50 -3.75 -16.87
C ARG A 102 -12.08 -3.44 -16.43
N VAL A 103 -11.52 -4.27 -15.56
CA VAL A 103 -10.11 -4.21 -15.16
C VAL A 103 -9.35 -5.36 -15.82
N ASN A 104 -8.36 -5.03 -16.64
CA ASN A 104 -7.46 -5.96 -17.29
C ASN A 104 -6.14 -6.03 -16.49
N HIS A 105 -5.47 -7.19 -16.51
CA HIS A 105 -4.17 -7.36 -15.90
C HIS A 105 -3.07 -7.37 -16.97
N LEU A 106 -2.02 -6.56 -16.79
CA LEU A 106 -0.83 -6.56 -17.65
C LEU A 106 0.31 -7.33 -16.99
N ALA A 107 1.10 -8.02 -17.82
CA ALA A 107 2.30 -8.72 -17.38
C ALA A 107 3.44 -7.73 -17.08
N GLY A 108 4.32 -8.11 -16.15
CA GLY A 108 5.41 -7.29 -15.67
C GLY A 108 5.10 -6.55 -14.37
N ASP A 109 6.12 -5.95 -13.78
CA ASP A 109 6.06 -5.36 -12.45
C ASP A 109 6.20 -3.83 -12.48
N LEU A 110 5.41 -3.16 -11.64
CA LEU A 110 5.64 -1.78 -11.20
C LEU A 110 6.68 -1.81 -10.09
N LEU A 111 7.87 -1.35 -10.37
CA LEU A 111 8.97 -1.28 -9.44
C LEU A 111 8.74 -0.12 -8.46
N HIS A 112 8.81 -0.39 -7.13
CA HIS A 112 8.50 0.59 -6.11
C HIS A 112 9.57 0.62 -5.02
N TRP A 113 10.25 1.75 -4.82
CA TRP A 113 11.29 1.96 -3.82
C TRP A 113 10.71 2.54 -2.53
N SER A 114 10.05 1.71 -1.73
CA SER A 114 9.28 2.17 -0.58
C SER A 114 10.12 2.40 0.68
N TYR A 115 11.07 1.51 0.95
CA TYR A 115 11.85 1.55 2.19
C TYR A 115 13.34 1.62 1.89
N HIS A 116 13.98 2.72 2.30
CA HIS A 116 15.41 2.95 2.06
C HIS A 116 16.29 2.39 3.18
N SER A 117 15.76 2.28 4.42
CA SER A 117 16.48 1.77 5.59
C SER A 117 15.55 1.12 6.61
N LEU A 118 16.15 0.36 7.54
CA LEU A 118 15.42 -0.21 8.67
C LEU A 118 14.92 0.86 9.64
N SER A 119 15.63 1.99 9.77
CA SER A 119 15.19 3.14 10.56
C SER A 119 13.94 3.79 9.98
N ASP A 120 13.91 4.01 8.66
CA ASP A 120 12.71 4.51 7.97
C ASP A 120 11.49 3.60 8.23
N HIS A 121 11.68 2.27 8.16
CA HIS A 121 10.60 1.33 8.48
C HIS A 121 10.17 1.45 9.96
N ALA A 122 11.11 1.58 10.89
CA ALA A 122 10.79 1.71 12.30
C ALA A 122 10.00 3.00 12.60
N GLU A 123 10.39 4.13 12.02
CA GLU A 123 9.69 5.40 12.16
C GLU A 123 8.25 5.35 11.60
N ARG A 124 8.08 4.75 10.43
CA ARG A 124 6.75 4.54 9.83
C ARG A 124 5.86 3.70 10.74
N ILE A 125 6.40 2.63 11.35
CA ILE A 125 5.66 1.78 12.29
C ILE A 125 5.21 2.59 13.50
N GLU A 126 6.07 3.43 14.08
CA GLU A 126 5.71 4.27 15.22
C GLU A 126 4.55 5.21 14.86
N ARG A 127 4.63 5.88 13.71
CA ARG A 127 3.59 6.79 13.24
C ARG A 127 2.27 6.06 12.97
N TYR A 128 2.31 4.99 12.17
CA TYR A 128 1.08 4.28 11.78
C TYR A 128 0.44 3.51 12.94
N SER A 129 1.23 2.94 13.87
CA SER A 129 0.68 2.29 15.05
C SER A 129 -0.09 3.26 15.94
N THR A 130 0.34 4.53 16.02
CA THR A 130 -0.37 5.60 16.74
C THR A 130 -1.70 5.93 16.07
N LEU A 131 -1.70 6.12 14.74
CA LEU A 131 -2.92 6.39 13.98
C LEU A 131 -3.93 5.25 14.10
N HIS A 132 -3.47 4.01 13.97
CA HIS A 132 -4.32 2.83 14.14
C HIS A 132 -4.88 2.69 15.56
N ALA A 133 -4.08 2.97 16.60
CA ALA A 133 -4.55 2.93 17.97
C ALA A 133 -5.67 3.97 18.23
N ARG A 134 -5.48 5.21 17.73
CA ARG A 134 -6.50 6.27 17.81
C ARG A 134 -7.78 5.91 17.07
N LYS A 135 -7.66 5.36 15.84
CA LYS A 135 -8.80 4.87 15.08
C LYS A 135 -9.56 3.78 15.83
N MET A 136 -8.85 2.80 16.38
CA MET A 136 -9.46 1.73 17.18
C MET A 136 -10.17 2.26 18.43
N LEU A 137 -9.61 3.27 19.10
CA LEU A 137 -10.24 3.93 20.23
C LEU A 137 -11.54 4.62 19.81
N ALA A 138 -11.52 5.40 18.72
CA ALA A 138 -12.71 6.06 18.16
C ALA A 138 -13.82 5.08 17.77
N GLU A 139 -13.44 3.88 17.30
CA GLU A 139 -14.36 2.79 16.97
C GLU A 139 -14.80 1.97 18.23
N GLY A 140 -14.45 2.39 19.44
CA GLY A 140 -14.79 1.70 20.69
C GLY A 140 -14.13 0.33 20.86
N LYS A 141 -13.11 0.01 20.05
CA LYS A 141 -12.45 -1.30 20.09
C LYS A 141 -11.56 -1.45 21.31
N ARG A 142 -11.57 -2.65 21.87
CA ARG A 142 -10.69 -3.07 22.97
C ARG A 142 -9.91 -4.30 22.58
N ALA A 143 -8.76 -4.51 23.20
CA ALA A 143 -7.96 -5.72 23.03
C ALA A 143 -7.64 -6.32 24.39
N GLY A 144 -8.16 -7.51 24.64
CA GLY A 144 -7.82 -8.29 25.82
C GLY A 144 -6.37 -8.73 25.85
N TRP A 145 -5.90 -9.19 27.00
CA TRP A 145 -4.49 -9.60 27.22
C TRP A 145 -4.01 -10.65 26.22
N VAL A 146 -4.81 -11.69 25.97
CA VAL A 146 -4.49 -12.77 25.04
C VAL A 146 -4.23 -12.21 23.63
N LYS A 147 -5.13 -11.37 23.13
CA LYS A 147 -5.00 -10.76 21.79
C LYS A 147 -3.74 -9.90 21.69
N ARG A 148 -3.43 -9.15 22.74
CA ARG A 148 -2.23 -8.29 22.79
C ARG A 148 -0.93 -9.10 22.73
N ARG A 149 -0.88 -10.27 23.35
CA ARG A 149 0.32 -11.12 23.40
C ARG A 149 0.46 -12.03 22.18
N LEU A 150 -0.63 -12.66 21.73
CA LEU A 150 -0.56 -13.66 20.68
C LEU A 150 -0.63 -13.07 19.26
N SER A 151 -1.32 -11.92 19.06
CA SER A 151 -1.44 -11.36 17.72
C SER A 151 -0.08 -10.96 17.08
N PRO A 152 0.88 -10.38 17.81
CA PRO A 152 2.20 -10.10 17.23
C PRO A 152 2.94 -11.37 16.80
N LEU A 153 2.92 -12.41 17.64
CA LEU A 153 3.53 -13.71 17.33
C LEU A 153 2.88 -14.34 16.10
N PHE A 154 1.54 -14.38 16.08
CA PHE A 154 0.81 -14.87 14.92
C PHE A 154 1.14 -14.08 13.66
N LYS A 155 1.24 -12.75 13.74
CA LYS A 155 1.60 -11.90 12.58
C LYS A 155 3.00 -12.20 12.04
N PHE A 156 3.96 -12.47 12.94
CA PHE A 156 5.29 -12.90 12.53
C PHE A 156 5.25 -14.25 11.80
N VAL A 157 4.65 -15.26 12.41
CA VAL A 157 4.56 -16.61 11.83
C VAL A 157 3.79 -16.59 10.51
N GLN A 158 2.70 -15.83 10.44
CA GLN A 158 1.94 -15.64 9.21
C GLN A 158 2.81 -15.11 8.07
N GLY A 159 3.52 -14.00 8.30
CA GLY A 159 4.34 -13.37 7.26
C GLY A 159 5.59 -14.19 6.91
N TYR A 160 6.29 -14.68 7.91
CA TYR A 160 7.57 -15.33 7.72
C TYR A 160 7.46 -16.78 7.23
N VAL A 161 6.51 -17.55 7.81
CA VAL A 161 6.34 -18.98 7.50
C VAL A 161 5.23 -19.16 6.46
N PHE A 162 3.99 -18.84 6.79
CA PHE A 162 2.85 -19.17 5.92
C PHE A 162 2.83 -18.38 4.61
N GLN A 163 3.28 -17.13 4.62
CA GLN A 163 3.43 -16.32 3.40
C GLN A 163 4.83 -16.40 2.80
N MET A 164 5.62 -17.41 3.21
CA MET A 164 6.93 -17.72 2.62
C MET A 164 7.95 -16.58 2.70
N GLY A 165 7.81 -15.63 3.63
CA GLY A 165 8.74 -14.51 3.81
C GLY A 165 10.19 -14.96 4.04
N LEU A 166 10.40 -16.18 4.55
CA LEU A 166 11.73 -16.79 4.69
C LEU A 166 12.50 -16.86 3.35
N LEU A 167 11.82 -16.96 2.21
CA LEU A 167 12.44 -17.02 0.89
C LEU A 167 13.04 -15.68 0.44
N ASP A 168 12.59 -14.56 1.01
CA ASP A 168 13.19 -13.24 0.78
C ASP A 168 14.41 -12.98 1.70
N GLY A 169 14.88 -13.99 2.44
CA GLY A 169 16.07 -13.93 3.27
C GLY A 169 15.96 -12.90 4.40
N SER A 170 17.00 -12.08 4.59
CA SER A 170 17.03 -11.06 5.65
C SER A 170 15.92 -10.01 5.50
N ALA A 171 15.55 -9.63 4.27
CA ALA A 171 14.46 -8.69 4.03
C ALA A 171 13.13 -9.25 4.55
N GLY A 172 12.80 -10.50 4.22
CA GLY A 172 11.58 -11.16 4.71
C GLY A 172 11.54 -11.30 6.23
N PHE A 173 12.69 -11.61 6.86
CA PHE A 173 12.80 -11.64 8.33
C PHE A 173 12.50 -10.26 8.95
N HIS A 174 13.13 -9.20 8.44
CA HIS A 174 12.91 -7.85 8.94
C HIS A 174 11.46 -7.40 8.75
N ILE A 175 10.87 -7.68 7.58
CA ILE A 175 9.47 -7.37 7.30
C ILE A 175 8.53 -8.07 8.29
N ALA A 176 8.71 -9.37 8.51
CA ALA A 176 7.89 -10.13 9.45
C ALA A 176 8.04 -9.62 10.89
N ARG A 177 9.29 -9.35 11.32
CA ARG A 177 9.61 -8.80 12.65
C ARG A 177 8.97 -7.42 12.85
N TYR A 178 9.10 -6.53 11.87
CA TYR A 178 8.53 -5.18 11.95
C TYR A 178 7.00 -5.20 11.86
N SER A 179 6.41 -6.09 11.07
CA SER A 179 4.97 -6.29 11.05
C SER A 179 4.42 -6.75 12.41
N ALA A 180 5.11 -7.68 13.06
CA ALA A 180 4.79 -8.10 14.41
C ALA A 180 4.92 -6.95 15.44
N ARG A 181 6.01 -6.17 15.34
CA ARG A 181 6.23 -4.98 16.18
C ARG A 181 5.12 -3.94 16.00
N ALA A 182 4.68 -3.69 14.76
CA ALA A 182 3.57 -2.76 14.48
C ALA A 182 2.27 -3.20 15.17
N VAL A 183 1.97 -4.51 15.16
CA VAL A 183 0.82 -5.06 15.89
C VAL A 183 0.97 -4.91 17.40
N ALA A 184 2.15 -5.18 17.95
CA ALA A 184 2.42 -5.02 19.38
C ALA A 184 2.25 -3.56 19.83
N LEU A 185 2.87 -2.62 19.11
CA LEU A 185 2.79 -1.17 19.39
C LEU A 185 1.35 -0.65 19.28
N LYS A 186 0.62 -1.04 18.25
CA LYS A 186 -0.79 -0.65 18.10
C LYS A 186 -1.61 -1.02 19.32
N TYR A 187 -1.49 -2.24 19.82
CA TYR A 187 -2.25 -2.68 20.99
C TYR A 187 -1.72 -2.08 22.31
N ALA A 188 -0.42 -1.85 22.44
CA ALA A 188 0.14 -1.16 23.59
C ALA A 188 -0.37 0.28 23.70
N LYS A 189 -0.32 1.01 22.59
CA LYS A 189 -0.83 2.40 22.50
C LYS A 189 -2.34 2.49 22.72
N LEU A 190 -3.11 1.54 22.16
CA LEU A 190 -4.56 1.47 22.43
C LEU A 190 -4.85 1.25 23.91
N HIS A 191 -4.10 0.39 24.58
CA HIS A 191 -4.28 0.16 26.00
C HIS A 191 -3.97 1.41 26.85
N GLN A 192 -2.91 2.14 26.49
CA GLN A 192 -2.55 3.40 27.14
C GLN A 192 -3.66 4.45 26.97
N LEU A 193 -4.14 4.65 25.72
CA LEU A 193 -5.22 5.59 25.43
C LEU A 193 -6.53 5.24 26.17
N LEU A 194 -6.85 3.96 26.31
CA LEU A 194 -8.00 3.51 27.08
C LEU A 194 -7.86 3.73 28.60
N ALA A 195 -6.64 3.71 29.13
CA ALA A 195 -6.38 4.04 30.53
C ALA A 195 -6.53 5.55 30.79
N GLU A 196 -5.99 6.38 29.91
CA GLU A 196 -6.10 7.85 29.97
C GLU A 196 -7.56 8.35 29.88
N HIS A 197 -8.43 7.66 29.11
CA HIS A 197 -9.87 8.00 28.99
C HIS A 197 -10.71 7.58 30.20
N LYS A 198 -10.15 6.81 31.13
CA LYS A 198 -10.85 6.38 32.33
C LYS A 198 -10.48 7.18 33.58
N ALA A 199 -9.36 7.92 33.50
CA ALA A 199 -8.88 8.80 34.55
C ALA A 199 -9.50 10.19 34.42
#